data_90b9cef2db9de650e553f747f41a4218
#
_entry.id   90b9cef2db9de650e553f747f41a4218
#
_cell.length_a   1.000
_cell.length_b   1.000
_cell.length_c   1.000
_cell.angle_alpha   90.00
_cell.angle_beta   90.00
_cell.angle_gamma   90.00
#
_symmetry.space_group_name_H-M   'P 1'
#
loop_
_entity.id
_entity.type
_entity.pdbx_description
1 polymer ?
#
loop_
_entity_poly.entity_id
_entity_poly.type
_entity_poly.pdbx_seq_one_letter_code
_entity_poly.pdbx_strand_id
1 'polypeptide(L)'
;VHIRDGRMGEWLTNAKDWAISRERYWGTPLPIWESEDGTERLVIGSVEEMKAHLPKRGNRYFVMRHGESENNVAHRVCSDDSIPSALTEFGLSQSIRAAVSLKDQGITRVVCSPLLRTRETAGAIAETLGFPKERIEIDDRVHEINCGEWNGKPVQEYRDAFEGVAELMALRPKGGESWEDTKQRVGAFLYDFDAQHENETVLIITHGGPMRMMVAATHGMTMQEYLYDWKVARDPANAEVRELS
;
A
#
# COMPACT_ATOMS: atom_id res chain seq x y z
N VAL A 1 0.75 15.74 52.22
CA VAL A 1 0.66 17.15 52.68
C VAL A 1 1.95 17.87 52.37
N HIS A 2 3.14 17.33 52.75
CA HIS A 2 4.44 17.98 52.54
C HIS A 2 4.85 18.21 51.09
N ILE A 3 4.41 17.40 50.13
CA ILE A 3 4.74 17.57 48.72
C ILE A 3 3.90 18.69 48.08
N ARG A 4 2.64 18.77 48.43
CA ARG A 4 1.71 19.75 47.87
C ARG A 4 2.00 21.18 48.39
N ASP A 5 2.29 21.30 49.67
CA ASP A 5 2.43 22.57 50.35
C ASP A 5 3.87 23.00 50.56
N GLY A 6 4.85 22.25 50.03
CA GLY A 6 6.29 22.53 50.04
C GLY A 6 6.83 23.09 48.73
N ARG A 7 8.13 22.98 48.48
CA ARG A 7 8.82 23.50 47.28
C ARG A 7 8.17 23.12 45.96
N MET A 8 7.62 21.90 45.88
CA MET A 8 6.94 21.42 44.63
C MET A 8 5.64 22.21 44.42
N GLY A 9 4.85 22.45 45.46
CA GLY A 9 3.63 23.24 45.39
C GLY A 9 3.92 24.68 44.99
N GLU A 10 4.94 25.30 45.60
CA GLU A 10 5.40 26.65 45.22
C GLU A 10 5.89 26.70 43.76
N TRP A 11 6.64 25.68 43.30
CA TRP A 11 7.11 25.59 41.93
C TRP A 11 5.95 25.44 40.94
N LEU A 12 4.97 24.60 41.25
CA LEU A 12 3.78 24.42 40.41
C LEU A 12 2.89 25.69 40.40
N THR A 13 2.75 26.38 41.48
CA THR A 13 1.98 27.64 41.58
C THR A 13 2.59 28.76 40.77
N ASN A 14 3.95 28.75 40.67
CA ASN A 14 4.71 29.74 39.90
C ASN A 14 5.12 29.22 38.52
N ALA A 15 4.59 28.06 38.10
CA ALA A 15 4.85 27.51 36.77
C ALA A 15 4.32 28.50 35.71
N LYS A 16 5.25 29.01 34.90
CA LYS A 16 4.89 29.85 33.76
C LYS A 16 4.35 28.95 32.64
N ASP A 17 3.45 29.49 31.85
CA ASP A 17 2.99 28.83 30.64
C ASP A 17 4.19 28.44 29.77
N TRP A 18 4.33 27.17 29.48
CA TRP A 18 5.38 26.69 28.61
C TRP A 18 4.82 26.62 27.18
N ALA A 19 5.53 27.27 26.27
CA ALA A 19 5.27 27.05 24.85
C ALA A 19 5.67 25.61 24.49
N ILE A 20 4.68 24.73 24.38
CA ILE A 20 4.87 23.33 23.99
C ILE A 20 5.04 23.17 22.48
N SER A 21 4.70 24.20 21.70
CA SER A 21 5.05 24.30 20.28
C SER A 21 6.14 25.34 20.09
N ARG A 22 7.08 25.07 19.21
CA ARG A 22 8.13 26.01 18.82
C ARG A 22 8.26 26.00 17.31
N GLU A 23 8.44 27.14 16.69
CA GLU A 23 8.85 27.29 15.30
C GLU A 23 10.32 26.83 15.10
N ARG A 24 10.66 25.67 15.62
CA ARG A 24 11.97 25.06 15.48
C ARG A 24 11.85 23.70 14.83
N TYR A 25 12.82 23.36 14.01
CA TYR A 25 12.96 22.12 13.25
C TYR A 25 12.85 20.83 14.09
N TRP A 26 12.95 20.92 15.41
CA TRP A 26 12.94 19.81 16.37
C TRP A 26 11.74 19.85 17.33
N GLY A 27 10.72 20.66 17.03
CA GLY A 27 9.49 20.67 17.83
C GLY A 27 8.58 19.51 17.48
N THR A 28 7.91 18.91 18.48
CA THR A 28 6.81 18.00 18.22
C THR A 28 5.65 18.83 17.63
N PRO A 29 5.16 18.52 16.42
CA PRO A 29 4.02 19.23 15.87
C PRO A 29 2.80 18.99 16.75
N LEU A 30 2.08 20.07 17.06
CA LEU A 30 0.78 19.94 17.71
C LEU A 30 -0.27 19.52 16.64
N PRO A 31 -1.21 18.67 16.97
CA PRO A 31 -2.27 18.24 16.05
C PRO A 31 -3.33 19.34 15.89
N ILE A 32 -2.90 20.52 15.44
CA ILE A 32 -3.72 21.70 15.20
C ILE A 32 -3.65 22.04 13.74
N TRP A 33 -4.79 22.04 13.08
CA TRP A 33 -4.94 22.48 11.68
C TRP A 33 -5.65 23.83 11.67
N GLU A 34 -5.19 24.72 10.83
CA GLU A 34 -5.79 26.04 10.64
C GLU A 34 -6.05 26.24 9.15
N SER A 35 -7.20 26.79 8.80
CA SER A 35 -7.53 27.15 7.41
C SER A 35 -6.57 28.23 6.92
N GLU A 36 -6.36 28.33 5.61
CA GLU A 36 -5.43 29.30 5.00
C GLU A 36 -5.79 30.75 5.35
N ASP A 37 -7.09 31.03 5.54
CA ASP A 37 -7.60 32.35 5.95
C ASP A 37 -7.61 32.57 7.47
N GLY A 38 -7.20 31.57 8.27
CA GLY A 38 -7.12 31.64 9.72
C GLY A 38 -8.48 31.67 10.45
N THR A 39 -9.58 31.46 9.72
CA THR A 39 -10.94 31.58 10.29
C THR A 39 -11.37 30.32 11.04
N GLU A 40 -10.83 29.15 10.67
CA GLU A 40 -11.16 27.87 11.26
C GLU A 40 -9.93 27.21 11.86
N ARG A 41 -10.09 26.61 13.04
CA ARG A 41 -9.08 25.80 13.70
C ARG A 41 -9.66 24.46 14.14
N LEU A 42 -8.95 23.40 13.82
CA LEU A 42 -9.27 22.04 14.24
C LEU A 42 -8.15 21.49 15.10
N VAL A 43 -8.47 21.07 16.32
CA VAL A 43 -7.55 20.40 17.24
C VAL A 43 -7.99 18.95 17.32
N ILE A 44 -7.10 18.00 16.95
CA ILE A 44 -7.40 16.57 16.95
C ILE A 44 -6.65 15.90 18.10
N GLY A 45 -7.39 15.33 19.05
CA GLY A 45 -6.84 14.71 20.24
C GLY A 45 -6.59 13.20 20.11
N SER A 46 -7.13 12.55 19.08
CA SER A 46 -6.97 11.11 18.89
C SER A 46 -7.00 10.71 17.39
N VAL A 47 -6.53 9.50 17.09
CA VAL A 47 -6.60 8.92 15.74
C VAL A 47 -8.07 8.70 15.31
N GLU A 48 -8.93 8.32 16.26
CA GLU A 48 -10.36 8.13 16.02
C GLU A 48 -11.03 9.44 15.62
N GLU A 49 -10.70 10.52 16.32
CA GLU A 49 -11.18 11.86 16.00
C GLU A 49 -10.68 12.31 14.62
N MET A 50 -9.41 12.08 14.32
CA MET A 50 -8.85 12.36 12.99
C MET A 50 -9.61 11.58 11.90
N LYS A 51 -9.86 10.29 12.10
CA LYS A 51 -10.63 9.46 11.15
C LYS A 51 -12.06 9.98 10.93
N ALA A 52 -12.68 10.56 11.96
CA ALA A 52 -14.03 11.14 11.85
C ALA A 52 -14.07 12.37 10.94
N HIS A 53 -12.97 13.09 10.81
CA HIS A 53 -12.82 14.26 9.95
C HIS A 53 -12.36 13.94 8.52
N LEU A 54 -11.94 12.69 8.25
CA LEU A 54 -11.58 12.31 6.88
C LEU A 54 -12.83 12.28 5.99
N PRO A 55 -12.75 12.76 4.75
CA PRO A 55 -13.86 12.68 3.81
C PRO A 55 -14.21 11.21 3.54
N LYS A 56 -15.49 10.87 3.70
CA LYS A 56 -16.01 9.55 3.36
C LYS A 56 -16.37 9.54 1.87
N ARG A 57 -15.45 9.13 1.01
CA ARG A 57 -15.65 9.15 -0.44
C ARG A 57 -16.47 8.00 -0.98
N GLY A 58 -16.76 6.99 -0.16
CA GLY A 58 -17.57 5.83 -0.55
C GLY A 58 -16.88 4.89 -1.55
N ASN A 59 -15.59 5.07 -1.79
CA ASN A 59 -14.83 4.20 -2.68
C ASN A 59 -14.62 2.81 -2.05
N ARG A 60 -14.66 1.77 -2.87
CA ARG A 60 -14.31 0.39 -2.51
C ARG A 60 -13.14 -0.06 -3.35
N TYR A 61 -12.18 -0.72 -2.75
CA TYR A 61 -10.96 -1.17 -3.41
C TYR A 61 -10.80 -2.67 -3.34
N PHE A 62 -10.63 -3.30 -4.49
CA PHE A 62 -10.18 -4.67 -4.63
C PHE A 62 -8.75 -4.64 -5.18
N VAL A 63 -7.86 -5.39 -4.55
CA VAL A 63 -6.51 -5.57 -5.06
C VAL A 63 -6.32 -7.03 -5.48
N MET A 64 -5.71 -7.24 -6.62
CA MET A 64 -5.51 -8.55 -7.22
C MET A 64 -4.06 -8.74 -7.66
N ARG A 65 -3.48 -9.90 -7.32
CA ARG A 65 -2.23 -10.34 -7.92
C ARG A 65 -2.50 -10.85 -9.33
N HIS A 66 -1.60 -10.56 -10.28
CA HIS A 66 -1.67 -11.11 -11.64
C HIS A 66 -1.77 -12.64 -11.65
N GLY A 67 -2.31 -13.22 -12.72
CA GLY A 67 -2.30 -14.66 -12.98
C GLY A 67 -0.88 -15.22 -13.06
N GLU A 68 -0.72 -16.55 -13.01
CA GLU A 68 0.57 -17.19 -13.15
C GLU A 68 1.29 -16.74 -14.43
N SER A 69 2.57 -16.38 -14.31
CA SER A 69 3.40 -15.93 -15.41
C SER A 69 4.62 -16.85 -15.60
N GLU A 70 5.28 -16.75 -16.74
CA GLU A 70 6.49 -17.52 -17.08
C GLU A 70 7.56 -17.42 -16.01
N ASN A 71 7.76 -16.24 -15.40
CA ASN A 71 8.70 -16.05 -14.30
C ASN A 71 8.30 -16.78 -13.02
N ASN A 72 7.01 -16.93 -12.77
CA ASN A 72 6.54 -17.72 -11.62
C ASN A 72 6.93 -19.18 -11.81
N VAL A 73 6.72 -19.74 -13.01
CA VAL A 73 7.09 -21.13 -13.36
C VAL A 73 8.61 -21.30 -13.34
N ALA A 74 9.35 -20.33 -13.86
CA ALA A 74 10.82 -20.34 -13.86
C ALA A 74 11.45 -20.02 -12.49
N HIS A 75 10.64 -19.69 -11.47
CA HIS A 75 11.10 -19.27 -10.15
C HIS A 75 12.14 -18.14 -10.18
N ARG A 76 11.92 -17.13 -11.04
CA ARG A 76 12.82 -15.97 -11.19
C ARG A 76 12.20 -14.70 -10.64
N VAL A 77 13.06 -13.85 -10.07
CA VAL A 77 12.71 -12.47 -9.73
C VAL A 77 12.43 -11.69 -11.01
N CYS A 78 11.33 -10.97 -11.06
CA CYS A 78 10.94 -10.16 -12.22
C CYS A 78 10.29 -8.87 -11.76
N SER A 79 11.09 -7.81 -11.68
CA SER A 79 10.67 -6.51 -11.21
C SER A 79 10.41 -5.48 -12.30
N ASP A 80 10.77 -5.77 -13.54
CA ASP A 80 10.57 -4.92 -14.71
C ASP A 80 10.38 -5.74 -16.00
N ASP A 81 10.09 -5.07 -17.12
CA ASP A 81 9.91 -5.69 -18.45
C ASP A 81 11.22 -5.81 -19.25
N SER A 82 12.41 -5.61 -18.64
CA SER A 82 13.70 -5.96 -19.29
C SER A 82 13.78 -7.44 -19.59
N ILE A 83 13.05 -8.26 -18.82
CA ILE A 83 12.81 -9.68 -19.07
C ILE A 83 11.27 -9.85 -19.14
N PRO A 84 10.67 -9.71 -20.34
CA PRO A 84 9.23 -9.85 -20.50
C PRO A 84 8.75 -11.21 -19.99
N SER A 85 7.65 -11.20 -19.24
CA SER A 85 7.06 -12.39 -18.66
C SER A 85 5.55 -12.35 -18.90
N ALA A 86 5.11 -13.11 -19.88
CA ALA A 86 3.71 -13.28 -20.23
C ALA A 86 2.98 -14.17 -19.22
N LEU A 87 1.65 -14.13 -19.23
CA LEU A 87 0.84 -15.12 -18.53
C LEU A 87 1.02 -16.50 -19.17
N THR A 88 1.01 -17.54 -18.34
CA THR A 88 0.82 -18.90 -18.82
C THR A 88 -0.67 -19.12 -19.20
N GLU A 89 -0.98 -20.17 -19.96
CA GLU A 89 -2.38 -20.57 -20.21
C GLU A 89 -3.13 -20.82 -18.89
N PHE A 90 -2.44 -21.37 -17.90
CA PHE A 90 -3.01 -21.54 -16.57
C PHE A 90 -3.27 -20.20 -15.89
N GLY A 91 -2.33 -19.24 -15.97
CA GLY A 91 -2.50 -17.89 -15.45
C GLY A 91 -3.64 -17.13 -16.11
N LEU A 92 -3.83 -17.29 -17.41
CA LEU A 92 -4.98 -16.74 -18.11
C LEU A 92 -6.29 -17.34 -17.55
N SER A 93 -6.36 -18.67 -17.38
CA SER A 93 -7.53 -19.34 -16.81
C SER A 93 -7.80 -18.93 -15.35
N GLN A 94 -6.75 -18.67 -14.54
CA GLN A 94 -6.87 -18.12 -13.20
C GLN A 94 -7.51 -16.73 -13.23
N SER A 95 -7.06 -15.87 -14.14
CA SER A 95 -7.56 -14.49 -14.31
C SER A 95 -9.04 -14.47 -14.69
N ILE A 96 -9.47 -15.34 -15.61
CA ILE A 96 -10.87 -15.50 -15.99
C ILE A 96 -11.72 -15.96 -14.80
N ARG A 97 -11.25 -16.94 -14.01
CA ARG A 97 -11.97 -17.39 -12.81
C ARG A 97 -12.12 -16.29 -11.77
N ALA A 98 -11.06 -15.51 -11.55
CA ALA A 98 -11.12 -14.36 -10.64
C ALA A 98 -12.11 -13.30 -11.13
N ALA A 99 -12.16 -13.03 -12.44
CA ALA A 99 -13.15 -12.12 -13.01
C ALA A 99 -14.59 -12.59 -12.75
N VAL A 100 -14.87 -13.89 -12.86
CA VAL A 100 -16.19 -14.44 -12.55
C VAL A 100 -16.59 -14.15 -11.10
N SER A 101 -15.68 -14.25 -10.14
CA SER A 101 -15.96 -13.93 -8.73
C SER A 101 -16.17 -12.43 -8.47
N LEU A 102 -15.70 -11.57 -9.37
CA LEU A 102 -15.86 -10.12 -9.30
C LEU A 102 -17.11 -9.60 -10.03
N LYS A 103 -17.84 -10.46 -10.74
CA LYS A 103 -18.91 -10.04 -11.65
C LYS A 103 -20.00 -9.20 -10.98
N ASP A 104 -20.35 -9.55 -9.74
CA ASP A 104 -21.42 -8.87 -9.00
C ASP A 104 -20.89 -7.78 -8.05
N GLN A 105 -19.59 -7.45 -8.11
CA GLN A 105 -18.98 -6.43 -7.25
C GLN A 105 -19.18 -5.00 -7.76
N GLY A 106 -19.67 -4.82 -8.98
CA GLY A 106 -19.92 -3.49 -9.55
C GLY A 106 -18.65 -2.71 -9.86
N ILE A 107 -17.62 -3.38 -10.40
CA ILE A 107 -16.34 -2.71 -10.76
C ILE A 107 -16.60 -1.59 -11.76
N THR A 108 -16.25 -0.37 -11.38
CA THR A 108 -16.40 0.84 -12.18
C THR A 108 -15.07 1.33 -12.77
N ARG A 109 -13.95 0.94 -12.12
CA ARG A 109 -12.58 1.28 -12.57
C ARG A 109 -11.65 0.09 -12.47
N VAL A 110 -10.71 0.02 -13.42
CA VAL A 110 -9.64 -0.97 -13.44
C VAL A 110 -8.31 -0.22 -13.59
N VAL A 111 -7.42 -0.41 -12.63
CA VAL A 111 -6.06 0.11 -12.65
C VAL A 111 -5.09 -1.05 -12.67
N CYS A 112 -4.04 -1.00 -13.48
CA CYS A 112 -3.04 -2.06 -13.49
C CYS A 112 -1.60 -1.52 -13.55
N SER A 113 -0.68 -2.34 -13.06
CA SER A 113 0.76 -2.17 -13.25
C SER A 113 1.12 -2.19 -14.74
N PRO A 114 2.18 -1.47 -15.17
CA PRO A 114 2.62 -1.44 -16.57
C PRO A 114 3.16 -2.77 -17.08
N LEU A 115 3.53 -3.71 -16.19
CA LEU A 115 4.19 -4.96 -16.59
C LEU A 115 3.28 -5.88 -17.41
N LEU A 116 3.85 -6.60 -18.39
CA LEU A 116 3.11 -7.40 -19.36
C LEU A 116 2.06 -8.33 -18.70
N ARG A 117 2.46 -9.12 -17.72
CA ARG A 117 1.58 -10.08 -17.01
C ARG A 117 0.37 -9.43 -16.33
N THR A 118 0.51 -8.20 -15.82
CA THR A 118 -0.60 -7.46 -15.22
C THR A 118 -1.53 -6.89 -16.26
N ARG A 119 -1.01 -6.41 -17.39
CA ARG A 119 -1.79 -5.93 -18.53
C ARG A 119 -2.60 -7.06 -19.17
N GLU A 120 -1.99 -8.25 -19.33
CA GLU A 120 -2.69 -9.44 -19.84
C GLU A 120 -3.78 -9.91 -18.87
N THR A 121 -3.49 -9.90 -17.55
CA THR A 121 -4.50 -10.18 -16.52
C THR A 121 -5.66 -9.18 -16.60
N ALA A 122 -5.36 -7.88 -16.70
CA ALA A 122 -6.37 -6.83 -16.82
C ALA A 122 -7.22 -6.98 -18.08
N GLY A 123 -6.59 -7.33 -19.21
CA GLY A 123 -7.27 -7.61 -20.47
C GLY A 123 -8.26 -8.78 -20.38
N ALA A 124 -7.86 -9.88 -19.74
CA ALA A 124 -8.71 -11.06 -19.54
C ALA A 124 -9.89 -10.77 -18.60
N ILE A 125 -9.64 -9.99 -17.53
CA ILE A 125 -10.68 -9.56 -16.60
C ILE A 125 -11.67 -8.62 -17.29
N ALA A 126 -11.17 -7.61 -18.00
CA ALA A 126 -12.01 -6.65 -18.71
C ALA A 126 -12.94 -7.36 -19.72
N GLU A 127 -12.42 -8.30 -20.49
CA GLU A 127 -13.19 -9.11 -21.43
C GLU A 127 -14.28 -9.92 -20.73
N THR A 128 -13.94 -10.58 -19.63
CA THR A 128 -14.87 -11.43 -18.87
C THR A 128 -15.98 -10.61 -18.20
N LEU A 129 -15.66 -9.40 -17.70
CA LEU A 129 -16.61 -8.51 -17.04
C LEU A 129 -17.40 -7.63 -18.03
N GLY A 130 -17.02 -7.61 -19.31
CA GLY A 130 -17.57 -6.65 -20.28
C GLY A 130 -17.12 -5.20 -20.01
N PHE A 131 -15.97 -5.03 -19.35
CA PHE A 131 -15.38 -3.72 -19.09
C PHE A 131 -14.61 -3.22 -20.32
N PRO A 132 -14.74 -1.95 -20.73
CA PRO A 132 -14.02 -1.41 -21.89
C PRO A 132 -12.49 -1.46 -21.67
N LYS A 133 -11.75 -2.18 -22.51
CA LYS A 133 -10.29 -2.34 -22.38
C LYS A 133 -9.54 -1.01 -22.47
N GLU A 134 -10.04 -0.08 -23.24
CA GLU A 134 -9.50 1.28 -23.39
C GLU A 134 -9.64 2.15 -22.15
N ARG A 135 -10.46 1.73 -21.18
CA ARG A 135 -10.65 2.40 -19.89
C ARG A 135 -9.79 1.79 -18.77
N ILE A 136 -8.93 0.83 -19.10
CA ILE A 136 -7.95 0.30 -18.15
C ILE A 136 -6.87 1.36 -17.97
N GLU A 137 -6.71 1.82 -16.74
CA GLU A 137 -5.70 2.80 -16.35
C GLU A 137 -4.39 2.10 -16.00
N ILE A 138 -3.25 2.63 -16.48
CA ILE A 138 -1.92 2.12 -16.13
C ILE A 138 -1.28 3.12 -15.17
N ASP A 139 -0.85 2.65 -14.00
CA ASP A 139 -0.15 3.49 -13.02
C ASP A 139 1.14 2.82 -12.58
N ASP A 140 2.26 3.51 -12.76
CA ASP A 140 3.59 3.02 -12.40
C ASP A 140 3.75 2.81 -10.91
N ARG A 141 2.94 3.47 -10.08
CA ARG A 141 3.00 3.33 -8.62
C ARG A 141 2.50 1.98 -8.12
N VAL A 142 1.86 1.17 -8.96
CA VAL A 142 1.41 -0.18 -8.60
C VAL A 142 2.26 -1.29 -9.23
N HIS A 143 3.49 -0.97 -9.73
CA HIS A 143 4.42 -1.97 -10.26
C HIS A 143 4.99 -2.88 -9.16
N GLU A 144 5.63 -4.01 -9.54
CA GLU A 144 6.29 -4.93 -8.60
C GLU A 144 7.42 -4.23 -7.84
N ILE A 145 7.76 -4.73 -6.65
CA ILE A 145 8.93 -4.26 -5.90
C ILE A 145 10.17 -4.34 -6.79
N ASN A 146 10.89 -3.23 -6.88
CA ASN A 146 12.13 -3.19 -7.63
C ASN A 146 13.24 -3.90 -6.85
N CYS A 147 13.57 -5.11 -7.27
CA CYS A 147 14.61 -5.92 -6.66
C CYS A 147 16.04 -5.58 -7.15
N GLY A 148 16.20 -4.54 -7.97
CA GLY A 148 17.50 -4.04 -8.43
C GLY A 148 18.37 -5.15 -9.06
N GLU A 149 19.57 -5.34 -8.54
CA GLU A 149 20.54 -6.32 -9.02
C GLU A 149 20.08 -7.80 -8.96
N TRP A 150 18.97 -8.07 -8.32
CA TRP A 150 18.36 -9.40 -8.24
C TRP A 150 17.39 -9.68 -9.39
N ASN A 151 17.05 -8.69 -10.21
CA ASN A 151 16.14 -8.91 -11.34
C ASN A 151 16.69 -9.99 -12.29
N GLY A 152 15.85 -10.95 -12.68
CA GLY A 152 16.22 -12.10 -13.52
C GLY A 152 16.89 -13.26 -12.79
N LYS A 153 17.34 -13.10 -11.54
CA LYS A 153 17.97 -14.17 -10.77
C LYS A 153 16.95 -15.14 -10.18
N PRO A 154 17.36 -16.37 -9.79
CA PRO A 154 16.50 -17.29 -9.07
C PRO A 154 15.95 -16.67 -7.76
N VAL A 155 14.66 -16.87 -7.50
CA VAL A 155 14.02 -16.38 -6.25
C VAL A 155 14.70 -16.96 -5.02
N GLN A 156 15.20 -18.21 -5.10
CA GLN A 156 15.88 -18.84 -3.98
C GLN A 156 17.19 -18.12 -3.63
N GLU A 157 18.01 -17.75 -4.62
CA GLU A 157 19.24 -16.98 -4.40
C GLU A 157 18.95 -15.63 -3.75
N TYR A 158 17.87 -14.96 -4.20
CA TYR A 158 17.41 -13.70 -3.59
C TYR A 158 17.03 -13.89 -2.11
N ARG A 159 16.32 -14.97 -1.78
CA ARG A 159 15.94 -15.26 -0.39
C ARG A 159 17.10 -15.64 0.49
N ASP A 160 18.03 -16.45 -0.04
CA ASP A 160 19.21 -16.95 0.69
C ASP A 160 20.27 -15.87 0.93
N ALA A 161 20.19 -14.74 0.20
CA ALA A 161 21.08 -13.60 0.40
C ALA A 161 20.81 -12.84 1.71
N PHE A 162 19.73 -13.16 2.44
CA PHE A 162 19.31 -12.48 3.65
C PHE A 162 19.14 -13.50 4.81
N GLU A 163 19.49 -13.07 6.03
CA GLU A 163 19.36 -13.89 7.25
C GLU A 163 17.90 -14.03 7.72
N GLY A 164 16.94 -13.87 6.83
CA GLY A 164 15.53 -14.05 7.09
C GLY A 164 14.64 -12.92 6.59
N VAL A 165 13.33 -13.07 6.79
CA VAL A 165 12.33 -12.17 6.24
C VAL A 165 12.47 -10.74 6.79
N ALA A 166 12.88 -10.58 8.04
CA ALA A 166 13.04 -9.25 8.65
C ALA A 166 14.17 -8.46 7.98
N GLU A 167 15.31 -9.10 7.71
CA GLU A 167 16.42 -8.47 7.00
C GLU A 167 16.04 -8.18 5.54
N LEU A 168 15.45 -9.16 4.84
CA LEU A 168 14.95 -8.99 3.47
C LEU A 168 14.04 -7.77 3.34
N MET A 169 13.17 -7.52 4.33
CA MET A 169 12.24 -6.39 4.29
C MET A 169 12.86 -5.05 4.71
N ALA A 170 13.91 -5.07 5.52
CA ALA A 170 14.59 -3.87 5.99
C ALA A 170 15.58 -3.31 4.97
N LEU A 171 16.19 -4.17 4.14
CA LEU A 171 17.24 -3.78 3.23
C LEU A 171 16.72 -3.30 1.88
N ARG A 172 17.46 -2.37 1.30
CA ARG A 172 17.28 -1.90 -0.07
C ARG A 172 18.35 -2.55 -0.96
N PRO A 173 17.98 -3.42 -1.92
CA PRO A 173 18.93 -3.95 -2.87
C PRO A 173 19.58 -2.84 -3.69
N LYS A 174 20.82 -3.08 -4.19
CA LYS A 174 21.49 -2.12 -5.04
C LYS A 174 20.68 -1.86 -6.32
N GLY A 175 20.32 -0.60 -6.55
CA GLY A 175 19.49 -0.20 -7.68
C GLY A 175 17.99 -0.55 -7.54
N GLY A 176 17.58 -1.00 -6.36
CA GLY A 176 16.21 -1.37 -6.06
C GLY A 176 15.53 -0.48 -5.01
N GLU A 177 14.38 -0.93 -4.52
CA GLU A 177 13.61 -0.30 -3.45
C GLU A 177 13.47 -1.26 -2.26
N SER A 178 13.30 -0.70 -1.05
CA SER A 178 12.94 -1.48 0.14
C SER A 178 11.42 -1.73 0.18
N TRP A 179 11.00 -2.63 1.07
CA TRP A 179 9.57 -2.86 1.30
C TRP A 179 8.86 -1.62 1.87
N GLU A 180 9.55 -0.82 2.67
CA GLU A 180 9.00 0.45 3.17
C GLU A 180 8.81 1.46 2.02
N ASP A 181 9.75 1.55 1.06
CA ASP A 181 9.59 2.39 -0.13
C ASP A 181 8.38 1.94 -0.95
N THR A 182 8.22 0.62 -1.14
CA THR A 182 7.06 0.06 -1.82
C THR A 182 5.76 0.44 -1.10
N LYS A 183 5.72 0.32 0.23
CA LYS A 183 4.56 0.69 1.05
C LYS A 183 4.22 2.17 0.91
N GLN A 184 5.22 3.05 0.97
CA GLN A 184 5.03 4.49 0.78
C GLN A 184 4.49 4.80 -0.62
N ARG A 185 5.04 4.18 -1.65
CA ARG A 185 4.64 4.37 -3.05
C ARG A 185 3.17 3.95 -3.29
N VAL A 186 2.80 2.75 -2.84
CA VAL A 186 1.41 2.28 -3.02
C VAL A 186 0.43 2.99 -2.10
N GLY A 187 0.86 3.42 -0.92
CA GLY A 187 0.08 4.26 -0.01
C GLY A 187 -0.21 5.63 -0.63
N ALA A 188 0.79 6.26 -1.23
CA ALA A 188 0.61 7.52 -1.97
C ALA A 188 -0.34 7.35 -3.16
N PHE A 189 -0.23 6.23 -3.91
CA PHE A 189 -1.18 5.92 -4.97
C PHE A 189 -2.62 5.85 -4.44
N LEU A 190 -2.86 5.08 -3.38
CA LEU A 190 -4.20 4.93 -2.79
C LEU A 190 -4.76 6.26 -2.31
N TYR A 191 -3.93 7.06 -1.63
CA TYR A 191 -4.33 8.37 -1.12
C TYR A 191 -4.72 9.34 -2.25
N ASP A 192 -3.85 9.48 -3.26
CA ASP A 192 -4.09 10.38 -4.38
C ASP A 192 -5.29 9.95 -5.22
N PHE A 193 -5.43 8.62 -5.43
CA PHE A 193 -6.53 8.07 -6.19
C PHE A 193 -7.86 8.29 -5.45
N ASP A 194 -7.90 8.01 -4.14
CA ASP A 194 -9.08 8.24 -3.31
C ASP A 194 -9.47 9.73 -3.29
N ALA A 195 -8.47 10.63 -3.24
CA ALA A 195 -8.70 12.08 -3.24
C ALA A 195 -9.38 12.60 -4.52
N GLN A 196 -9.23 11.89 -5.65
CA GLN A 196 -9.73 12.30 -6.97
C GLN A 196 -11.06 11.62 -7.36
N HIS A 197 -11.52 10.61 -6.62
CA HIS A 197 -12.66 9.79 -6.99
C HIS A 197 -13.64 9.61 -5.82
N GLU A 198 -14.93 9.47 -6.15
CA GLU A 198 -15.99 9.25 -5.16
C GLU A 198 -16.97 8.17 -5.65
N ASN A 199 -17.41 7.29 -4.71
CA ASN A 199 -18.39 6.22 -4.97
C ASN A 199 -17.98 5.25 -6.08
N GLU A 200 -16.67 5.03 -6.26
CA GLU A 200 -16.14 4.09 -7.23
C GLU A 200 -15.85 2.73 -6.61
N THR A 201 -16.00 1.67 -7.39
CA THR A 201 -15.49 0.34 -7.07
C THR A 201 -14.30 0.05 -7.96
N VAL A 202 -13.13 0.05 -7.37
CA VAL A 202 -11.84 0.03 -8.07
C VAL A 202 -11.20 -1.36 -7.97
N LEU A 203 -10.82 -1.93 -9.09
CA LEU A 203 -9.97 -3.12 -9.14
C LEU A 203 -8.54 -2.74 -9.50
N ILE A 204 -7.60 -3.01 -8.59
CA ILE A 204 -6.17 -2.77 -8.78
C ILE A 204 -5.48 -4.08 -9.07
N ILE A 205 -4.93 -4.24 -10.28
CA ILE A 205 -4.20 -5.44 -10.69
C ILE A 205 -2.71 -5.18 -10.58
N THR A 206 -2.06 -5.90 -9.68
CA THR A 206 -0.67 -5.67 -9.29
C THR A 206 0.06 -6.99 -9.03
N HIS A 207 1.03 -6.98 -8.13
CA HIS A 207 1.96 -8.09 -7.85
C HIS A 207 1.92 -8.46 -6.36
N GLY A 208 2.65 -9.52 -5.99
CA GLY A 208 2.66 -10.03 -4.63
C GLY A 208 3.14 -9.01 -3.60
N GLY A 209 4.27 -8.35 -3.86
CA GLY A 209 4.85 -7.35 -2.97
C GLY A 209 3.94 -6.13 -2.74
N PRO A 210 3.59 -5.39 -3.80
CA PRO A 210 2.70 -4.23 -3.70
C PRO A 210 1.33 -4.55 -3.08
N MET A 211 0.71 -5.67 -3.44
CA MET A 211 -0.56 -6.09 -2.85
C MET A 211 -0.47 -6.22 -1.33
N ARG A 212 0.59 -6.83 -0.82
CA ARG A 212 0.87 -6.96 0.61
C ARG A 212 1.08 -5.60 1.26
N MET A 213 1.80 -4.70 0.59
CA MET A 213 2.08 -3.35 1.09
C MET A 213 0.85 -2.45 1.05
N MET A 214 -0.06 -2.61 0.09
CA MET A 214 -1.36 -1.93 0.10
C MET A 214 -2.19 -2.33 1.32
N VAL A 215 -2.27 -3.63 1.62
CA VAL A 215 -2.96 -4.11 2.84
C VAL A 215 -2.31 -3.54 4.10
N ALA A 216 -0.98 -3.55 4.20
CA ALA A 216 -0.28 -2.96 5.34
C ALA A 216 -0.54 -1.44 5.47
N ALA A 217 -0.56 -0.71 4.35
CA ALA A 217 -0.80 0.73 4.33
C ALA A 217 -2.24 1.08 4.77
N THR A 218 -3.25 0.36 4.28
CA THR A 218 -4.66 0.59 4.66
C THR A 218 -4.92 0.32 6.14
N HIS A 219 -4.19 -0.62 6.74
CA HIS A 219 -4.29 -0.90 8.19
C HIS A 219 -3.37 0.00 9.04
N GLY A 220 -2.61 0.92 8.44
CA GLY A 220 -1.67 1.78 9.16
C GLY A 220 -0.52 1.04 9.83
N MET A 221 -0.19 -0.17 9.36
CA MET A 221 0.83 -1.02 9.97
C MET A 221 2.24 -0.49 9.75
N THR A 222 3.05 -0.53 10.79
CA THR A 222 4.51 -0.45 10.65
C THR A 222 5.04 -1.75 10.02
N MET A 223 6.26 -1.73 9.47
CA MET A 223 6.88 -2.96 8.94
C MET A 223 7.08 -4.02 10.02
N GLN A 224 7.32 -3.61 11.27
CA GLN A 224 7.44 -4.53 12.40
C GLN A 224 6.11 -5.23 12.71
N GLU A 225 5.01 -4.49 12.80
CA GLU A 225 3.67 -5.06 13.00
C GLU A 225 3.28 -5.98 11.84
N TYR A 226 3.56 -5.57 10.61
CA TYR A 226 3.33 -6.38 9.43
C TYR A 226 4.03 -7.75 9.50
N LEU A 227 5.28 -7.81 9.97
CA LEU A 227 6.02 -9.07 10.11
C LEU A 227 5.40 -10.04 11.12
N TYR A 228 4.69 -9.52 12.13
CA TYR A 228 4.03 -10.34 13.15
C TYR A 228 2.59 -10.76 12.77
N ASP A 229 1.96 -10.09 11.81
CA ASP A 229 0.63 -10.46 11.34
C ASP A 229 0.69 -11.38 10.11
N TRP A 230 0.71 -12.69 10.37
CA TRP A 230 0.78 -13.70 9.29
C TRP A 230 -0.39 -13.63 8.29
N LYS A 231 -1.57 -13.11 8.67
CA LYS A 231 -2.74 -12.99 7.78
C LYS A 231 -2.50 -11.94 6.72
N VAL A 232 -1.84 -10.84 7.09
CA VAL A 232 -1.46 -9.76 6.18
C VAL A 232 -0.18 -10.14 5.43
N ALA A 233 0.79 -10.72 6.14
CA ALA A 233 2.13 -11.02 5.62
C ALA A 233 2.20 -12.19 4.64
N ARG A 234 1.18 -13.08 4.60
CA ARG A 234 1.22 -14.23 3.69
C ARG A 234 1.29 -13.80 2.22
N ASP A 235 2.08 -14.52 1.45
CA ASP A 235 2.14 -14.31 0.00
C ASP A 235 0.77 -14.59 -0.63
N PRO A 236 0.21 -13.66 -1.41
CA PRO A 236 -1.02 -13.92 -2.15
C PRO A 236 -0.77 -14.96 -3.25
N ALA A 237 -1.73 -15.84 -3.49
CA ALA A 237 -1.69 -16.72 -4.63
C ALA A 237 -1.83 -15.93 -5.95
N ASN A 238 -1.43 -16.53 -7.09
CA ASN A 238 -1.69 -15.95 -8.39
C ASN A 238 -3.20 -15.79 -8.61
N ALA A 239 -3.62 -14.66 -9.15
CA ALA A 239 -5.02 -14.25 -9.33
C ALA A 239 -5.85 -14.17 -8.04
N GLU A 240 -5.22 -14.14 -6.86
CA GLU A 240 -5.92 -13.89 -5.61
C GLU A 240 -6.42 -12.45 -5.56
N VAL A 241 -7.66 -12.28 -5.11
CA VAL A 241 -8.32 -10.99 -4.90
C VAL A 241 -8.53 -10.78 -3.41
N ARG A 242 -8.26 -9.56 -2.94
CA ARG A 242 -8.59 -9.10 -1.58
C ARG A 242 -9.33 -7.77 -1.67
N GLU A 243 -10.34 -7.58 -0.84
CA GLU A 243 -10.91 -6.26 -0.59
C GLU A 243 -10.03 -5.53 0.43
N LEU A 244 -9.72 -4.26 0.14
CA LEU A 244 -9.02 -3.38 1.09
C LEU A 244 -10.08 -2.71 1.97
N SER A 245 -10.02 -2.93 3.27
CA SER A 245 -10.99 -2.44 4.25
C SER A 245 -10.31 -1.59 5.34
#